data_4e6fd626e8ee948d876250a8e40ef130
#
_entry.id   4e6fd626e8ee948d876250a8e40ef130
#
_cell.length_a   1.000
_cell.length_b   1.000
_cell.length_c   1.000
_cell.angle_alpha   90.00
_cell.angle_beta   90.00
_cell.angle_gamma   90.00
#
_symmetry.space_group_name_H-M   'P 1'
#
loop_
_entity.id
_entity.type
_entity.pdbx_description
1 polymer ?
#
loop_
_entity_poly.entity_id
_entity_poly.type
_entity_poly.pdbx_seq_one_letter_code
_entity_poly.pdbx_strand_id
1 'polypeptide(L)'
;EGNKRVSVSRFNGAVAIPATVIRILPKRTEEKENKLYYEFVEFYKCSGLYSPRFSEMGAYDRFSQFLGMKSGEIWPAELCADIRAAYSRFSELYFTMGGKKLGNTGGDAFFLYINFYGLESILENSTEEIKEKLEKLWNEYKKSAGEVVLVQNPEEMKKTTGFFDFFSGGSNYTEKSALKIAFLYEKTIENSTWAYSHELGRNDIQEKFHHRVETRCWQSCCTDEKLQEGIKEAVLWGAKV
;
A
#
# COMPACT_ATOMS: atom_id res chain seq x y z
N GLU A 1 31.22 6.08 -22.86
CA GLU A 1 32.53 5.45 -22.61
C GLU A 1 32.42 4.42 -21.49
N GLY A 2 33.08 3.27 -21.66
CA GLY A 2 33.13 2.26 -20.59
C GLY A 2 32.59 0.88 -20.94
N ASN A 3 31.90 0.71 -22.09
CA ASN A 3 31.36 -0.60 -22.48
C ASN A 3 32.46 -1.68 -22.57
N LYS A 4 33.67 -1.32 -23.04
CA LYS A 4 34.81 -2.23 -23.08
C LYS A 4 35.26 -2.64 -21.68
N ARG A 5 35.30 -1.72 -20.71
CA ARG A 5 35.65 -2.05 -19.32
C ARG A 5 34.63 -3.00 -18.72
N VAL A 6 33.35 -2.74 -18.92
CA VAL A 6 32.26 -3.60 -18.45
C VAL A 6 32.40 -5.00 -19.04
N SER A 7 32.61 -5.11 -20.35
CA SER A 7 32.75 -6.40 -21.04
C SER A 7 33.97 -7.19 -20.55
N VAL A 8 35.13 -6.53 -20.43
CA VAL A 8 36.38 -7.17 -19.97
C VAL A 8 36.24 -7.58 -18.48
N SER A 9 35.72 -6.71 -17.64
CA SER A 9 35.52 -7.04 -16.23
C SER A 9 34.54 -8.20 -16.03
N ARG A 10 33.46 -8.21 -16.82
CA ARG A 10 32.48 -9.31 -16.78
C ARG A 10 33.11 -10.63 -17.28
N PHE A 11 33.89 -10.58 -18.34
CA PHE A 11 34.60 -11.73 -18.87
C PHE A 11 35.59 -12.31 -17.83
N ASN A 12 36.25 -11.43 -17.08
CA ASN A 12 37.18 -11.82 -15.99
C ASN A 12 36.47 -12.14 -14.66
N GLY A 13 35.13 -12.25 -14.62
CA GLY A 13 34.40 -12.61 -13.43
C GLY A 13 34.37 -11.55 -12.33
N ALA A 14 34.64 -10.28 -12.64
CA ALA A 14 34.60 -9.21 -11.65
C ALA A 14 33.16 -9.01 -11.15
N VAL A 15 32.98 -9.02 -9.82
CA VAL A 15 31.69 -8.86 -9.17
C VAL A 15 31.17 -7.42 -9.28
N ALA A 16 32.08 -6.43 -9.28
CA ALA A 16 31.78 -5.01 -9.39
C ALA A 16 32.92 -4.24 -10.03
N ILE A 17 32.60 -3.12 -10.63
CA ILE A 17 33.59 -2.14 -11.13
C ILE A 17 33.25 -0.75 -10.61
N PRO A 18 34.24 0.04 -10.19
CA PRO A 18 34.00 1.42 -9.79
C PRO A 18 33.59 2.27 -11.00
N ALA A 19 32.57 3.09 -10.84
CA ALA A 19 32.07 3.98 -11.86
C ALA A 19 31.61 5.31 -11.26
N THR A 20 31.83 6.39 -11.99
CA THR A 20 31.21 7.69 -11.71
C THR A 20 29.90 7.75 -12.48
N VAL A 21 28.80 7.91 -11.77
CA VAL A 21 27.46 8.03 -12.37
C VAL A 21 27.05 9.49 -12.36
N ILE A 22 26.85 10.05 -13.56
CA ILE A 22 26.29 11.39 -13.75
C ILE A 22 24.81 11.23 -14.09
N ARG A 23 23.95 11.73 -13.21
CA ARG A 23 22.51 11.73 -13.44
C ARG A 23 22.10 13.07 -14.02
N ILE A 24 21.60 13.06 -15.25
CA ILE A 24 21.02 14.23 -15.90
C ILE A 24 19.53 14.21 -15.65
N LEU A 25 19.03 15.22 -14.91
CA LEU A 25 17.59 15.35 -14.64
C LEU A 25 16.92 16.01 -15.85
N PRO A 26 15.82 15.47 -16.39
CA PRO A 26 15.04 16.12 -17.43
C PRO A 26 14.41 17.43 -16.91
N LYS A 27 14.00 18.32 -17.80
CA LYS A 27 13.20 19.49 -17.38
C LYS A 27 11.86 19.01 -16.82
N ARG A 28 11.34 19.70 -15.81
CA ARG A 28 10.01 19.41 -15.26
C ARG A 28 8.94 19.75 -16.30
N THR A 29 8.04 18.81 -16.53
CA THR A 29 6.87 18.95 -17.41
C THR A 29 5.62 18.51 -16.68
N GLU A 30 4.45 18.79 -17.24
CA GLU A 30 3.16 18.39 -16.70
C GLU A 30 2.81 16.92 -17.00
N GLU A 31 3.62 16.23 -17.80
CA GLU A 31 3.41 14.81 -18.14
C GLU A 31 3.50 13.91 -16.90
N LYS A 32 2.59 12.94 -16.81
CA LYS A 32 2.49 12.01 -15.68
C LYS A 32 3.82 11.30 -15.39
N GLU A 33 4.50 10.82 -16.42
CA GLU A 33 5.77 10.11 -16.28
C GLU A 33 6.89 11.01 -15.72
N ASN A 34 6.91 12.28 -16.15
CA ASN A 34 7.88 13.24 -15.65
C ASN A 34 7.62 13.59 -14.18
N LYS A 35 6.36 13.83 -13.81
CA LYS A 35 5.97 14.06 -12.42
C LYS A 35 6.34 12.86 -11.53
N LEU A 36 5.98 11.65 -11.95
CA LEU A 36 6.31 10.42 -11.24
C LEU A 36 7.82 10.21 -11.09
N TYR A 37 8.59 10.57 -12.14
CA TYR A 37 10.04 10.53 -12.05
C TYR A 37 10.58 11.49 -10.98
N TYR A 38 9.99 12.69 -10.83
CA TYR A 38 10.39 13.63 -9.80
C TYR A 38 9.99 13.20 -8.39
N GLU A 39 8.84 12.55 -8.22
CA GLU A 39 8.49 11.88 -6.95
C GLU A 39 9.55 10.83 -6.59
N PHE A 40 9.95 10.01 -7.56
CA PHE A 40 11.04 9.06 -7.36
C PHE A 40 12.36 9.74 -6.97
N VAL A 41 12.71 10.87 -7.60
CA VAL A 41 13.95 11.60 -7.27
C VAL A 41 13.94 12.08 -5.81
N GLU A 42 12.83 12.62 -5.34
CA GLU A 42 12.70 13.05 -3.94
C GLU A 42 12.74 11.85 -2.97
N PHE A 43 12.04 10.78 -3.28
CA PHE A 43 12.11 9.52 -2.54
C PHE A 43 13.55 8.99 -2.46
N TYR A 44 14.26 8.97 -3.58
CA TYR A 44 15.64 8.51 -3.63
C TYR A 44 16.60 9.38 -2.81
N LYS A 45 16.41 10.70 -2.80
CA LYS A 45 17.22 11.60 -1.97
C LYS A 45 17.11 11.27 -0.48
N CYS A 46 15.93 10.91 -0.02
CA CYS A 46 15.67 10.58 1.38
C CYS A 46 16.11 9.16 1.75
N SER A 47 15.82 8.19 0.90
CA SER A 47 16.00 6.75 1.19
C SER A 47 17.28 6.15 0.61
N GLY A 48 17.84 6.72 -0.46
CA GLY A 48 18.91 6.09 -1.24
C GLY A 48 18.47 4.78 -1.94
N LEU A 49 17.16 4.53 -2.02
CA LEU A 49 16.61 3.31 -2.62
C LEU A 49 16.33 3.50 -4.11
N TYR A 50 16.92 2.66 -4.96
CA TYR A 50 16.65 2.62 -6.39
C TYR A 50 15.38 1.85 -6.74
N SER A 51 14.95 0.99 -5.84
CA SER A 51 13.76 0.17 -5.89
C SER A 51 13.12 0.16 -4.49
N PRO A 52 11.81 0.02 -4.39
CA PRO A 52 10.82 -0.24 -5.46
C PRO A 52 10.55 0.95 -6.39
N ARG A 53 10.00 0.67 -7.57
CA ARG A 53 9.51 1.65 -8.55
C ARG A 53 8.01 1.53 -8.67
N PHE A 54 7.32 2.66 -8.58
CA PHE A 54 5.85 2.73 -8.64
C PHE A 54 5.38 3.31 -9.98
N SER A 55 4.16 2.98 -10.37
CA SER A 55 3.53 3.46 -11.61
C SER A 55 2.49 4.56 -11.38
N GLU A 56 2.09 4.78 -10.13
CA GLU A 56 1.06 5.75 -9.77
C GLU A 56 1.61 6.97 -9.05
N MET A 57 0.98 8.11 -9.33
CA MET A 57 1.28 9.36 -8.63
C MET A 57 0.96 9.25 -7.13
N GLY A 58 1.82 9.83 -6.30
CA GLY A 58 1.69 9.79 -4.84
C GLY A 58 2.02 8.44 -4.20
N ALA A 59 2.39 7.41 -4.98
CA ALA A 59 2.70 6.10 -4.43
C ALA A 59 3.96 6.11 -3.57
N TYR A 60 4.96 6.92 -3.92
CA TYR A 60 6.17 7.09 -3.10
C TYR A 60 5.87 7.69 -1.73
N ASP A 61 4.97 8.67 -1.67
CA ASP A 61 4.57 9.28 -0.40
C ASP A 61 3.76 8.31 0.46
N ARG A 62 2.81 7.58 -0.15
CA ARG A 62 2.04 6.53 0.56
C ARG A 62 2.94 5.43 1.10
N PHE A 63 3.91 4.99 0.32
CA PHE A 63 4.89 3.99 0.75
C PHE A 63 5.75 4.49 1.92
N SER A 64 6.22 5.74 1.83
CA SER A 64 6.98 6.37 2.91
C SER A 64 6.17 6.47 4.20
N GLN A 65 4.92 6.93 4.11
CA GLN A 65 4.01 7.04 5.24
C GLN A 65 3.68 5.69 5.86
N PHE A 66 3.48 4.65 5.03
CA PHE A 66 3.25 3.29 5.50
C PHE A 66 4.41 2.78 6.37
N LEU A 67 5.63 3.15 6.02
CA LEU A 67 6.84 2.81 6.77
C LEU A 67 7.12 3.79 7.94
N GLY A 68 6.21 4.71 8.23
CA GLY A 68 6.34 5.68 9.31
C GLY A 68 7.30 6.83 9.02
N MET A 69 7.74 7.00 7.77
CA MET A 69 8.69 8.03 7.38
C MET A 69 7.99 9.33 6.96
N LYS A 70 8.52 10.46 7.39
CA LYS A 70 8.00 11.78 7.03
C LYS A 70 8.63 12.28 5.73
N SER A 71 7.90 13.16 5.04
CA SER A 71 8.40 13.80 3.82
C SER A 71 9.69 14.59 4.11
N GLY A 72 10.72 14.37 3.30
CA GLY A 72 12.03 15.02 3.43
C GLY A 72 12.94 14.46 4.53
N GLU A 73 12.51 13.48 5.30
CA GLU A 73 13.32 12.83 6.32
C GLU A 73 14.31 11.83 5.69
N ILE A 74 15.55 11.84 6.18
CA ILE A 74 16.55 10.84 5.77
C ILE A 74 16.26 9.52 6.46
N TRP A 75 16.15 8.46 5.69
CA TRP A 75 15.75 7.15 6.19
C TRP A 75 16.88 6.44 6.93
N PRO A 76 16.59 5.71 8.01
CA PRO A 76 17.57 4.88 8.69
C PRO A 76 18.19 3.85 7.75
N ALA A 77 19.50 3.67 7.84
CA ALA A 77 20.22 2.74 6.97
C ALA A 77 19.75 1.28 7.11
N GLU A 78 19.37 0.89 8.33
CA GLU A 78 18.81 -0.42 8.65
C GLU A 78 17.48 -0.65 7.92
N LEU A 79 16.53 0.27 8.03
CA LEU A 79 15.25 0.20 7.29
C LEU A 79 15.49 0.09 5.78
N CYS A 80 16.43 0.87 5.23
CA CYS A 80 16.77 0.81 3.81
C CYS A 80 17.39 -0.54 3.41
N ALA A 81 18.15 -1.17 4.29
CA ALA A 81 18.71 -2.50 4.07
C ALA A 81 17.61 -3.57 4.06
N ASP A 82 16.69 -3.49 5.01
CA ASP A 82 15.53 -4.40 5.12
C ASP A 82 14.63 -4.31 3.89
N ILE A 83 14.33 -3.10 3.43
CA ILE A 83 13.53 -2.89 2.22
C ILE A 83 14.22 -3.46 0.98
N ARG A 84 15.55 -3.27 0.84
CA ARG A 84 16.29 -3.86 -0.28
C ARG A 84 16.24 -5.38 -0.26
N ALA A 85 16.46 -5.98 0.90
CA ALA A 85 16.40 -7.44 1.08
C ALA A 85 15.00 -7.97 0.79
N ALA A 86 13.98 -7.38 1.40
CA ALA A 86 12.58 -7.76 1.21
C ALA A 86 12.14 -7.60 -0.26
N TYR A 87 12.43 -6.46 -0.88
CA TYR A 87 12.06 -6.21 -2.28
C TYR A 87 12.78 -7.17 -3.24
N SER A 88 14.06 -7.43 -3.03
CA SER A 88 14.80 -8.40 -3.86
C SER A 88 14.17 -9.78 -3.81
N ARG A 89 13.90 -10.26 -2.61
CA ARG A 89 13.30 -11.58 -2.37
C ARG A 89 11.88 -11.70 -2.93
N PHE A 90 11.06 -10.67 -2.67
CA PHE A 90 9.70 -10.59 -3.20
C PHE A 90 9.68 -10.56 -4.73
N SER A 91 10.48 -9.67 -5.34
CA SER A 91 10.46 -9.46 -6.78
C SER A 91 10.91 -10.70 -7.57
N GLU A 92 11.87 -11.44 -7.05
CA GLU A 92 12.30 -12.72 -7.63
C GLU A 92 11.13 -13.71 -7.69
N LEU A 93 10.42 -13.90 -6.59
CA LEU A 93 9.25 -14.79 -6.51
C LEU A 93 8.11 -14.32 -7.40
N TYR A 94 7.74 -13.04 -7.28
CA TYR A 94 6.65 -12.45 -8.05
C TYR A 94 6.87 -12.60 -9.57
N PHE A 95 8.08 -12.30 -10.05
CA PHE A 95 8.38 -12.43 -11.47
C PHE A 95 8.50 -13.87 -11.94
N THR A 96 8.98 -14.78 -11.09
CA THR A 96 9.02 -16.23 -11.40
C THR A 96 7.60 -16.78 -11.52
N MET A 97 6.66 -16.30 -10.75
CA MET A 97 5.24 -16.68 -10.83
C MET A 97 4.51 -16.06 -12.04
N GLY A 98 5.17 -15.21 -12.82
CA GLY A 98 4.60 -14.62 -14.03
C GLY A 98 4.11 -13.16 -13.86
N GLY A 99 4.46 -12.50 -12.78
CA GLY A 99 4.07 -11.10 -12.49
C GLY A 99 4.43 -10.09 -13.58
N LYS A 100 5.47 -10.37 -14.39
CA LYS A 100 5.81 -9.54 -15.56
C LYS A 100 4.68 -9.42 -16.59
N LYS A 101 3.81 -10.42 -16.67
CA LYS A 101 2.69 -10.45 -17.63
C LYS A 101 1.50 -9.60 -17.17
N LEU A 102 1.46 -9.23 -15.90
CA LEU A 102 0.34 -8.49 -15.31
C LEU A 102 0.39 -6.98 -15.58
N GLY A 103 1.50 -6.45 -16.12
CA GLY A 103 1.62 -5.02 -16.44
C GLY A 103 1.88 -4.11 -15.23
N ASN A 104 1.76 -4.61 -14.02
CA ASN A 104 2.11 -3.87 -12.80
C ASN A 104 3.62 -3.78 -12.64
N THR A 105 4.09 -2.68 -12.06
CA THR A 105 5.49 -2.63 -11.64
C THR A 105 5.72 -3.58 -10.46
N GLY A 106 6.96 -4.07 -10.33
CA GLY A 106 7.32 -4.86 -9.15
C GLY A 106 7.15 -4.08 -7.84
N GLY A 107 7.25 -2.75 -7.89
CA GLY A 107 7.03 -1.86 -6.75
C GLY A 107 5.56 -1.81 -6.32
N ASP A 108 4.65 -1.65 -7.27
CA ASP A 108 3.21 -1.64 -6.98
C ASP A 108 2.78 -2.98 -6.36
N ALA A 109 3.26 -4.08 -6.94
CA ALA A 109 2.98 -5.41 -6.42
C ALA A 109 3.58 -5.63 -5.01
N PHE A 110 4.81 -5.17 -4.78
CA PHE A 110 5.46 -5.24 -3.48
C PHE A 110 4.71 -4.43 -2.42
N PHE A 111 4.32 -3.20 -2.75
CA PHE A 111 3.58 -2.35 -1.83
C PHE A 111 2.22 -2.96 -1.48
N LEU A 112 1.55 -3.55 -2.46
CA LEU A 112 0.34 -4.32 -2.23
C LEU A 112 0.57 -5.44 -1.22
N TYR A 113 1.60 -6.26 -1.41
CA TYR A 113 1.89 -7.37 -0.52
C TYR A 113 2.15 -6.92 0.92
N ILE A 114 2.99 -5.90 1.12
CA ILE A 114 3.32 -5.44 2.48
C ILE A 114 2.16 -4.74 3.17
N ASN A 115 1.22 -4.14 2.43
CA ASN A 115 -0.02 -3.62 3.00
C ASN A 115 -0.88 -4.72 3.62
N PHE A 116 -0.87 -5.94 3.05
CA PHE A 116 -1.65 -7.07 3.56
C PHE A 116 -0.92 -7.83 4.67
N TYR A 117 0.36 -8.05 4.52
CA TYR A 117 1.10 -8.99 5.35
C TYR A 117 2.23 -8.38 6.18
N GLY A 118 2.52 -7.08 5.99
CA GLY A 118 3.65 -6.40 6.63
C GLY A 118 4.99 -6.68 5.95
N LEU A 119 5.98 -5.82 6.22
CA LEU A 119 7.35 -5.96 5.71
C LEU A 119 8.04 -7.18 6.31
N GLU A 120 7.84 -7.42 7.60
CA GLU A 120 8.40 -8.52 8.38
C GLU A 120 8.01 -9.87 7.79
N SER A 121 6.81 -9.96 7.21
CA SER A 121 6.33 -11.16 6.55
C SER A 121 7.24 -11.63 5.40
N ILE A 122 7.99 -10.74 4.77
CA ILE A 122 8.96 -11.12 3.73
C ILE A 122 10.33 -11.43 4.34
N LEU A 123 10.70 -10.74 5.41
CA LEU A 123 12.00 -10.90 6.04
C LEU A 123 12.09 -12.20 6.83
N GLU A 124 11.03 -12.58 7.53
CA GLU A 124 11.02 -13.70 8.48
C GLU A 124 10.49 -15.01 7.91
N ASN A 125 9.55 -14.96 6.96
CA ASN A 125 8.92 -16.16 6.42
C ASN A 125 9.82 -16.91 5.43
N SER A 126 9.55 -18.21 5.27
CA SER A 126 10.16 -19.05 4.24
C SER A 126 9.72 -18.62 2.83
N THR A 127 10.44 -19.07 1.83
CA THR A 127 10.10 -18.82 0.41
C THR A 127 8.74 -19.41 0.05
N GLU A 128 8.42 -20.58 0.59
CA GLU A 128 7.17 -21.30 0.40
C GLU A 128 5.98 -20.50 0.97
N GLU A 129 6.12 -19.98 2.19
CA GLU A 129 5.08 -19.18 2.84
C GLU A 129 4.82 -17.85 2.11
N ILE A 130 5.88 -17.20 1.62
CA ILE A 130 5.74 -15.99 0.79
C ILE A 130 5.00 -16.33 -0.50
N LYS A 131 5.33 -17.47 -1.13
CA LYS A 131 4.68 -17.92 -2.35
C LYS A 131 3.20 -18.20 -2.16
N GLU A 132 2.82 -18.90 -1.09
CA GLU A 132 1.41 -19.12 -0.74
C GLU A 132 0.63 -17.82 -0.55
N LYS A 133 1.24 -16.84 0.11
CA LYS A 133 0.65 -15.50 0.29
C LYS A 133 0.51 -14.77 -1.04
N LEU A 134 1.50 -14.87 -1.93
CA LEU A 134 1.44 -14.33 -3.28
C LEU A 134 0.32 -14.97 -4.10
N GLU A 135 0.13 -16.29 -4.01
CA GLU A 135 -0.95 -17.00 -4.69
C GLU A 135 -2.34 -16.51 -4.22
N LYS A 136 -2.51 -16.27 -2.92
CA LYS A 136 -3.75 -15.69 -2.36
C LYS A 136 -4.04 -14.28 -2.90
N LEU A 137 -3.01 -13.47 -3.13
CA LEU A 137 -3.15 -12.13 -3.69
C LEU A 137 -3.17 -12.08 -5.22
N TRP A 138 -3.00 -13.22 -5.91
CA TRP A 138 -2.81 -13.24 -7.36
C TRP A 138 -3.98 -12.62 -8.13
N ASN A 139 -5.20 -12.84 -7.66
CA ASN A 139 -6.38 -12.23 -8.26
C ASN A 139 -6.42 -10.71 -8.07
N GLU A 140 -5.90 -10.20 -6.97
CA GLU A 140 -5.80 -8.75 -6.73
C GLU A 140 -4.75 -8.12 -7.66
N TYR A 141 -3.63 -8.78 -7.89
CA TYR A 141 -2.65 -8.32 -8.88
C TYR A 141 -3.22 -8.25 -10.29
N LYS A 142 -4.04 -9.23 -10.70
CA LYS A 142 -4.74 -9.22 -11.99
C LYS A 142 -5.71 -8.06 -12.10
N LYS A 143 -6.50 -7.80 -11.07
CA LYS A 143 -7.44 -6.67 -11.04
C LYS A 143 -6.73 -5.33 -11.11
N SER A 144 -5.66 -5.14 -10.35
CA SER A 144 -4.86 -3.91 -10.36
C SER A 144 -4.16 -3.68 -11.69
N ALA A 145 -3.91 -4.74 -12.46
CA ALA A 145 -3.39 -4.69 -13.82
C ALA A 145 -4.44 -4.37 -14.89
N GLY A 146 -5.72 -4.23 -14.52
CA GLY A 146 -6.84 -4.06 -15.46
C GLY A 146 -7.22 -5.34 -16.20
N GLU A 147 -6.72 -6.50 -15.78
CA GLU A 147 -7.12 -7.79 -16.36
C GLU A 147 -8.50 -8.22 -15.87
N VAL A 148 -9.35 -8.66 -16.79
CA VAL A 148 -10.68 -9.18 -16.43
C VAL A 148 -10.53 -10.55 -15.77
N VAL A 149 -10.86 -10.62 -14.49
CA VAL A 149 -10.89 -11.88 -13.74
C VAL A 149 -12.27 -12.49 -13.83
N LEU A 150 -12.38 -13.68 -14.45
CA LEU A 150 -13.62 -14.45 -14.46
C LEU A 150 -13.81 -15.08 -13.07
N VAL A 151 -14.75 -14.57 -12.32
CA VAL A 151 -15.17 -15.13 -11.02
C VAL A 151 -16.24 -16.16 -11.26
N GLN A 152 -15.97 -17.41 -10.88
CA GLN A 152 -16.91 -18.51 -11.07
C GLN A 152 -18.09 -18.50 -10.08
N ASN A 153 -17.96 -17.75 -8.98
CA ASN A 153 -18.97 -17.69 -7.92
C ASN A 153 -19.30 -16.24 -7.54
N PRO A 154 -20.55 -15.78 -7.61
CA PRO A 154 -20.95 -14.42 -7.21
C PRO A 154 -20.63 -14.07 -5.74
N GLU A 155 -20.49 -15.06 -4.88
CA GLU A 155 -20.13 -14.87 -3.47
C GLU A 155 -18.65 -14.51 -3.25
N GLU A 156 -17.78 -14.91 -4.18
CA GLU A 156 -16.37 -14.50 -4.16
C GLU A 156 -16.21 -13.02 -4.52
N MET A 157 -17.10 -12.46 -5.34
CA MET A 157 -17.15 -11.03 -5.67
C MET A 157 -17.41 -10.15 -4.45
N LYS A 158 -18.23 -10.63 -3.50
CA LYS A 158 -18.59 -9.86 -2.29
C LYS A 158 -17.47 -9.79 -1.27
N LYS A 159 -16.53 -10.73 -1.27
CA LYS A 159 -15.40 -10.78 -0.33
C LYS A 159 -14.18 -9.94 -0.75
N THR A 160 -14.07 -9.61 -2.04
CA THR A 160 -12.88 -8.97 -2.61
C THR A 160 -13.02 -7.48 -2.93
N THR A 161 -14.24 -6.93 -2.92
CA THR A 161 -14.51 -5.54 -3.33
C THR A 161 -14.30 -4.50 -2.22
N GLY A 162 -14.16 -4.90 -0.96
CA GLY A 162 -14.29 -3.98 0.16
C GLY A 162 -13.02 -3.24 0.59
N PHE A 163 -11.85 -3.78 0.35
CA PHE A 163 -10.63 -3.25 0.96
C PHE A 163 -9.73 -2.49 -0.03
N PHE A 164 -9.69 -2.89 -1.28
CA PHE A 164 -8.81 -2.33 -2.29
C PHE A 164 -9.29 -1.01 -2.88
N ASP A 165 -10.59 -0.85 -3.08
CA ASP A 165 -11.18 0.41 -3.54
C ASP A 165 -10.93 1.56 -2.56
N PHE A 166 -10.70 1.25 -1.29
CA PHE A 166 -10.38 2.23 -0.27
C PHE A 166 -8.94 2.80 -0.40
N PHE A 167 -7.99 1.99 -0.87
CA PHE A 167 -6.58 2.39 -0.98
C PHE A 167 -6.14 2.84 -2.38
N SER A 168 -6.80 2.38 -3.44
CA SER A 168 -6.39 2.66 -4.82
C SER A 168 -6.82 4.02 -5.38
N GLY A 169 -7.46 4.88 -4.57
CA GLY A 169 -7.90 6.23 -5.01
C GLY A 169 -9.03 6.22 -6.05
N GLY A 170 -9.45 5.03 -6.49
CA GLY A 170 -10.59 4.78 -7.36
C GLY A 170 -11.83 4.37 -6.58
N SER A 171 -12.06 4.96 -5.40
CA SER A 171 -13.24 4.62 -4.62
C SER A 171 -14.50 5.05 -5.35
N ASN A 172 -15.45 4.12 -5.50
CA ASN A 172 -16.80 4.40 -5.93
C ASN A 172 -17.58 5.30 -4.94
N TYR A 173 -16.93 5.76 -3.87
CA TYR A 173 -17.47 6.64 -2.87
C TYR A 173 -17.20 8.10 -3.25
N THR A 174 -18.27 8.81 -3.48
CA THR A 174 -18.32 10.23 -3.86
C THR A 174 -19.10 10.99 -2.81
N GLU A 175 -19.12 12.33 -2.89
CA GLU A 175 -19.95 13.18 -2.02
C GLU A 175 -21.43 12.78 -2.02
N LYS A 176 -21.94 12.22 -3.13
CA LYS A 176 -23.33 11.71 -3.25
C LYS A 176 -23.50 10.27 -2.73
N SER A 177 -22.41 9.52 -2.54
CA SER A 177 -22.41 8.14 -2.09
C SER A 177 -21.20 7.91 -1.20
N ALA A 178 -21.16 8.59 -0.05
CA ALA A 178 -20.10 8.46 0.93
C ALA A 178 -20.12 7.08 1.62
N LEU A 179 -18.95 6.56 1.94
CA LEU A 179 -18.81 5.37 2.79
C LEU A 179 -19.25 5.74 4.22
N LYS A 180 -20.23 5.03 4.75
CA LYS A 180 -20.70 5.21 6.12
C LYS A 180 -20.02 4.22 7.05
N ILE A 181 -19.28 4.74 8.03
CA ILE A 181 -18.55 3.94 9.02
C ILE A 181 -19.13 4.19 10.41
N ALA A 182 -19.57 3.11 11.06
CA ALA A 182 -20.08 3.13 12.41
C ALA A 182 -18.99 2.75 13.43
N PHE A 183 -18.86 3.54 14.50
CA PHE A 183 -18.00 3.27 15.64
C PHE A 183 -18.87 2.98 16.86
N LEU A 184 -18.75 1.78 17.43
CA LEU A 184 -19.48 1.39 18.62
C LEU A 184 -18.52 1.34 19.81
N TYR A 185 -18.75 2.20 20.78
CA TYR A 185 -17.92 2.31 21.98
C TYR A 185 -18.61 1.65 23.18
N GLU A 186 -17.90 0.78 23.87
CA GLU A 186 -18.39 0.12 25.09
C GLU A 186 -18.75 1.16 26.18
N LYS A 187 -17.94 2.21 26.31
CA LYS A 187 -18.11 3.30 27.27
C LYS A 187 -18.28 4.64 26.58
N THR A 188 -18.64 5.66 27.34
CA THR A 188 -18.64 7.03 26.82
C THR A 188 -17.22 7.52 26.58
N ILE A 189 -17.06 8.44 25.63
CA ILE A 189 -15.78 9.07 25.28
C ILE A 189 -15.16 9.74 26.51
N GLU A 190 -15.98 10.36 27.36
CA GLU A 190 -15.55 11.06 28.57
C GLU A 190 -15.02 10.12 29.67
N ASN A 191 -15.53 8.89 29.72
CA ASN A 191 -15.23 7.95 30.78
C ASN A 191 -14.24 6.82 30.37
N SER A 192 -13.69 6.90 29.17
CA SER A 192 -12.76 5.88 28.66
C SER A 192 -11.67 6.48 27.80
N THR A 193 -10.43 6.37 28.27
CA THR A 193 -9.24 6.78 27.51
C THR A 193 -9.15 6.03 26.17
N TRP A 194 -9.58 4.78 26.14
CA TRP A 194 -9.64 3.96 24.93
C TRP A 194 -10.65 4.55 23.93
N ALA A 195 -11.91 4.81 24.38
CA ALA A 195 -12.92 5.40 23.53
C ALA A 195 -12.51 6.81 23.04
N TYR A 196 -11.88 7.61 23.89
CA TYR A 196 -11.34 8.91 23.52
C TYR A 196 -10.28 8.84 22.42
N SER A 197 -9.33 7.90 22.53
CA SER A 197 -8.29 7.71 21.53
C SER A 197 -8.87 7.28 20.18
N HIS A 198 -9.88 6.42 20.18
CA HIS A 198 -10.58 5.99 18.96
C HIS A 198 -11.43 7.11 18.38
N GLU A 199 -12.01 7.98 19.20
CA GLU A 199 -12.75 9.16 18.75
C GLU A 199 -11.84 10.17 18.05
N LEU A 200 -10.61 10.36 18.54
CA LEU A 200 -9.62 11.18 17.82
C LEU A 200 -9.33 10.60 16.43
N GLY A 201 -9.11 9.29 16.34
CA GLY A 201 -8.91 8.61 15.05
C GLY A 201 -10.14 8.70 14.12
N ARG A 202 -11.37 8.60 14.68
CA ARG A 202 -12.60 8.79 13.92
C ARG A 202 -12.68 10.22 13.33
N ASN A 203 -12.35 11.22 14.12
CA ASN A 203 -12.34 12.61 13.69
C ASN A 203 -11.28 12.86 12.60
N ASP A 204 -10.09 12.26 12.74
CA ASP A 204 -9.04 12.33 11.71
C ASP A 204 -9.51 11.71 10.38
N ILE A 205 -10.20 10.58 10.44
CA ILE A 205 -10.80 9.95 9.25
C ILE A 205 -11.84 10.87 8.62
N GLN A 206 -12.73 11.42 9.44
CA GLN A 206 -13.77 12.34 8.97
C GLN A 206 -13.19 13.60 8.32
N GLU A 207 -12.11 14.15 8.89
CA GLU A 207 -11.44 15.34 8.36
C GLU A 207 -10.69 15.04 7.06
N LYS A 208 -9.94 13.95 7.01
CA LYS A 208 -9.16 13.59 5.82
C LYS A 208 -10.01 13.18 4.62
N PHE A 209 -11.15 12.56 4.86
CA PHE A 209 -11.98 11.96 3.83
C PHE A 209 -13.39 12.56 3.75
N HIS A 210 -13.63 13.75 4.31
CA HIS A 210 -14.92 14.38 4.52
C HIS A 210 -15.91 14.34 3.34
N HIS A 211 -15.42 14.29 2.10
CA HIS A 211 -16.28 14.16 0.91
C HIS A 211 -16.61 12.71 0.53
N ARG A 212 -15.95 11.72 1.11
CA ARG A 212 -16.07 10.32 0.71
C ARG A 212 -16.47 9.41 1.85
N VAL A 213 -16.35 9.87 3.09
CA VAL A 213 -16.60 9.10 4.30
C VAL A 213 -17.47 9.90 5.24
N GLU A 214 -18.54 9.29 5.72
CA GLU A 214 -19.33 9.77 6.85
C GLU A 214 -19.10 8.82 8.03
N THR A 215 -18.84 9.38 9.21
CA THR A 215 -18.64 8.58 10.41
C THR A 215 -19.66 8.95 11.48
N ARG A 216 -20.15 7.95 12.22
CA ARG A 216 -20.97 8.15 13.44
C ARG A 216 -20.47 7.23 14.53
N CYS A 217 -20.65 7.66 15.78
CA CYS A 217 -20.37 6.85 16.94
C CYS A 217 -21.62 6.58 17.78
N TRP A 218 -21.69 5.40 18.33
CA TRP A 218 -22.67 4.98 19.36
C TRP A 218 -21.90 4.67 20.62
N GLN A 219 -22.31 5.25 21.73
CA GLN A 219 -21.61 5.13 23.00
C GLN A 219 -22.40 4.26 23.98
N SER A 220 -21.72 3.76 25.02
CA SER A 220 -22.33 2.93 26.07
C SER A 220 -22.89 1.60 25.57
N CYS A 221 -22.28 1.02 24.52
CA CYS A 221 -22.62 -0.32 23.99
C CYS A 221 -22.03 -1.44 24.87
N CYS A 222 -22.20 -1.34 26.20
CA CYS A 222 -21.53 -2.21 27.18
C CYS A 222 -22.27 -3.52 27.49
N THR A 223 -23.49 -3.71 26.99
CA THR A 223 -24.25 -4.93 27.11
C THR A 223 -24.61 -5.46 25.74
N ASP A 224 -24.87 -6.79 25.63
CA ASP A 224 -25.24 -7.41 24.37
C ASP A 224 -26.48 -6.76 23.73
N GLU A 225 -27.46 -6.37 24.58
CA GLU A 225 -28.68 -5.72 24.12
C GLU A 225 -28.38 -4.34 23.51
N LYS A 226 -27.60 -3.49 24.21
CA LYS A 226 -27.21 -2.16 23.72
C LYS A 226 -26.30 -2.24 22.51
N LEU A 227 -25.41 -3.23 22.45
CA LEU A 227 -24.56 -3.47 21.29
C LEU A 227 -25.40 -3.87 20.08
N GLN A 228 -26.37 -4.78 20.24
CA GLN A 228 -27.30 -5.16 19.18
C GLN A 228 -28.16 -3.99 18.70
N GLU A 229 -28.61 -3.12 19.61
CA GLU A 229 -29.36 -1.92 19.26
C GLU A 229 -28.48 -0.96 18.46
N GLY A 230 -27.25 -0.68 18.91
CA GLY A 230 -26.29 0.15 18.19
C GLY A 230 -25.96 -0.38 16.80
N ILE A 231 -25.79 -1.70 16.66
CA ILE A 231 -25.57 -2.35 15.34
C ILE A 231 -26.80 -2.15 14.45
N LYS A 232 -28.02 -2.36 14.97
CA LYS A 232 -29.25 -2.16 14.19
C LYS A 232 -29.39 -0.72 13.71
N GLU A 233 -29.13 0.24 14.58
CA GLU A 233 -29.16 1.66 14.22
C GLU A 233 -28.08 2.02 13.18
N ALA A 234 -26.85 1.48 13.33
CA ALA A 234 -25.77 1.68 12.37
C ALA A 234 -26.14 1.14 10.97
N VAL A 235 -26.74 -0.06 10.92
CA VAL A 235 -27.21 -0.67 9.67
C VAL A 235 -28.34 0.14 9.06
N LEU A 236 -29.33 0.60 9.86
CA LEU A 236 -30.40 1.47 9.39
C LEU A 236 -29.89 2.82 8.88
N TRP A 237 -28.86 3.35 9.47
CA TRP A 237 -28.18 4.54 8.96
C TRP A 237 -27.44 4.27 7.64
N GLY A 238 -27.20 3.01 7.30
CA GLY A 238 -26.58 2.55 6.06
C GLY A 238 -25.07 2.33 6.17
N ALA A 239 -24.55 2.09 7.39
CA ALA A 239 -23.20 1.60 7.55
C ALA A 239 -23.08 0.21 6.88
N LYS A 240 -21.97 -0.02 6.19
CA LYS A 240 -21.65 -1.34 5.63
C LYS A 240 -20.98 -2.19 6.71
N VAL A 241 -21.48 -3.38 6.88
CA VAL A 241 -20.92 -4.40 7.78
C VAL A 241 -20.03 -5.33 7.00
#